data_192e7cb2d84fc077dadc8be021796436
#
_entry.id   192e7cb2d84fc077dadc8be021796436
#
_cell.length_a   1.000
_cell.length_b   1.000
_cell.length_c   1.000
_cell.angle_alpha   90.00
_cell.angle_beta   90.00
_cell.angle_gamma   90.00
#
_symmetry.space_group_name_H-M   'P 1'
#
loop_
_entity.id
_entity.type
_entity.pdbx_description
1 polymer ?
#
loop_
_entity_poly.entity_id
_entity_poly.type
_entity_poly.pdbx_seq_one_letter_code
_entity_poly.pdbx_strand_id
1 'polypeptide(L)' 'MESKNITLRVNTQLYETYKEFCKKKGWLLSRQFEIMMEEQLKKEGKK' A
#
# COMPACT_ATOMS: atom_id res chain seq x y z
N MET A 1 11.22 6.48 -13.05
CA MET A 1 10.01 5.67 -13.04
C MET A 1 8.76 6.52 -12.88
N GLU A 2 7.76 6.23 -13.65
CA GLU A 2 6.53 7.01 -13.62
C GLU A 2 5.61 6.60 -12.49
N SER A 3 4.89 7.58 -11.97
CA SER A 3 3.85 7.34 -10.99
C SER A 3 2.52 7.69 -11.62
N LYS A 4 1.48 7.02 -11.20
CA LYS A 4 0.15 7.33 -11.68
C LYS A 4 -0.85 7.14 -10.56
N ASN A 5 -1.95 7.86 -10.69
CA ASN A 5 -3.02 7.76 -9.71
C ASN A 5 -3.86 6.53 -10.02
N ILE A 6 -4.08 5.73 -9.02
CA ILE A 6 -4.85 4.51 -9.16
C ILE A 6 -5.97 4.51 -8.15
N THR A 7 -7.16 4.17 -8.61
CA THR A 7 -8.30 4.07 -7.71
C THR A 7 -8.51 2.60 -7.35
N LEU A 8 -8.55 2.33 -6.06
CA LEU A 8 -8.75 0.98 -5.56
C LEU A 8 -10.05 0.88 -4.79
N ARG A 9 -10.69 -0.28 -4.89
CA ARG A 9 -11.88 -0.56 -4.11
C ARG A 9 -11.47 -1.44 -2.95
N VAL A 10 -11.59 -0.90 -1.75
CA VAL A 10 -11.23 -1.64 -0.55
C VAL A 10 -12.29 -1.43 0.51
N ASN A 11 -12.25 -2.29 1.50
CA ASN A 11 -13.16 -2.15 2.64
C ASN A 11 -12.85 -0.84 3.35
N THR A 12 -13.87 -0.01 3.49
CA THR A 12 -13.68 1.33 4.04
C THR A 12 -13.13 1.30 5.46
N GLN A 13 -13.69 0.44 6.28
CA GLN A 13 -13.26 0.34 7.68
C GLN A 13 -11.81 -0.12 7.78
N LEU A 14 -11.45 -1.10 6.99
CA LEU A 14 -10.08 -1.61 6.96
C LEU A 14 -9.13 -0.52 6.51
N TYR A 15 -9.51 0.20 5.47
CA TYR A 15 -8.70 1.28 4.93
C TYR A 15 -8.45 2.36 5.98
N GLU A 16 -9.52 2.77 6.66
CA GLU A 16 -9.42 3.82 7.67
C GLU A 16 -8.51 3.40 8.81
N THR A 17 -8.65 2.16 9.23
CA THR A 17 -7.83 1.63 10.31
C THR A 17 -6.35 1.62 9.93
N TYR A 18 -6.07 1.17 8.72
CA TYR A 18 -4.69 1.11 8.25
C TYR A 18 -4.12 2.52 8.07
N LYS A 19 -4.94 3.42 7.58
CA LYS A 19 -4.54 4.80 7.39
C LYS A 19 -4.10 5.44 8.71
N GLU A 20 -4.87 5.21 9.75
CA GLU A 20 -4.54 5.71 11.08
C GLU A 20 -3.26 5.09 11.59
N PHE A 21 -3.08 3.82 11.33
CA PHE A 21 -1.89 3.10 11.74
C PHE A 21 -0.65 3.70 11.08
N CYS A 22 -0.72 3.95 9.78
CA CYS A 22 0.39 4.54 9.06
C CYS A 22 0.70 5.95 9.57
N LYS A 23 -0.34 6.69 9.87
CA LYS A 23 -0.18 8.04 10.38
C LYS A 23 0.58 8.04 11.69
N LYS A 24 0.27 7.10 12.56
CA LYS A 24 0.95 6.95 13.83
C LYS A 24 2.41 6.63 13.66
N LYS A 25 2.72 5.84 12.66
CA LYS A 25 4.10 5.43 12.39
C LYS A 25 4.85 6.46 11.58
N GLY A 26 4.17 7.45 11.03
CA GLY A 26 4.80 8.43 10.16
C GLY A 26 5.09 7.88 8.78
N TRP A 27 4.33 6.88 8.35
CA TRP A 27 4.51 6.26 7.05
C TRP A 27 3.59 6.89 6.02
N LEU A 28 4.05 6.90 4.77
CA LEU A 28 3.20 7.31 3.66
C LEU A 28 2.37 6.11 3.22
N LEU A 29 1.08 6.32 3.15
CA LEU A 29 0.16 5.24 2.80
C LEU A 29 0.46 4.64 1.43
N SER A 30 0.66 5.48 0.44
CA SER A 30 0.94 5.00 -0.92
C SER A 30 2.26 4.23 -0.98
N ARG A 31 3.24 4.67 -0.22
CA ARG A 31 4.52 3.97 -0.19
C ARG A 31 4.37 2.57 0.39
N GLN A 32 3.51 2.44 1.40
CA GLN A 32 3.27 1.14 2.01
C GLN A 32 2.63 0.18 1.02
N PHE A 33 1.74 0.69 0.19
CA PHE A 33 1.13 -0.14 -0.85
C PHE A 33 2.19 -0.63 -1.84
N GLU A 34 3.11 0.23 -2.21
CA GLU A 34 4.19 -0.14 -3.13
C GLU A 34 5.06 -1.23 -2.54
N ILE A 35 5.41 -1.07 -1.28
CA ILE A 35 6.25 -2.05 -0.61
C ILE A 35 5.55 -3.40 -0.56
N MET A 36 4.27 -3.40 -0.24
CA MET A 36 3.51 -4.64 -0.18
C MET A 36 3.47 -5.33 -1.54
N MET A 37 3.28 -4.56 -2.59
CA MET A 37 3.24 -5.12 -3.93
C MET A 37 4.59 -5.70 -4.33
N GLU A 38 5.65 -4.99 -4.01
CA GLU A 38 7.00 -5.46 -4.32
C GLU A 38 7.31 -6.77 -3.61
N GLU A 39 6.94 -6.83 -2.34
CA GLU A 39 7.22 -8.02 -1.56
C GLU A 39 6.40 -9.20 -2.04
N GLN A 40 5.17 -8.95 -2.45
CA GLN A 40 4.32 -10.00 -2.97
C GLN A 40 4.90 -10.60 -4.24
N LEU A 41 5.36 -9.74 -5.13
CA LEU A 41 5.96 -10.19 -6.37
C LEU A 41 7.23 -11.00 -6.14
N LYS A 42 8.05 -10.54 -5.21
CA LYS A 42 9.26 -11.24 -4.84
C LYS A 42 8.95 -12.63 -4.31
N LYS A 43 7.97 -12.68 -3.45
CA LYS A 43 7.58 -13.90 -2.79
C LYS A 43 7.11 -14.95 -3.79
N GLU A 44 6.43 -14.50 -4.83
CA GLU A 44 5.93 -15.41 -5.86
C GLU A 44 6.97 -15.73 -6.91
N GLY A 45 8.15 -15.15 -6.79
CA GLY A 45 9.20 -15.40 -7.76
C GLY A 45 9.03 -14.62 -9.05
N LYS A 46 8.25 -13.56 -9.04
CA LYS A 46 8.01 -12.75 -10.22
C LYS A 46 8.80 -11.46 -10.15
N LYS A 47 9.04 -10.90 -11.31
CA LYS A 47 9.83 -9.68 -11.39
C LYS A 47 8.99 -8.46 -11.54
#